data_9ba61fd7ba49637abbd53ab402f9f5a1
#
_entry.id   9ba61fd7ba49637abbd53ab402f9f5a1
#
_cell.length_a   1.000
_cell.length_b   1.000
_cell.length_c   1.000
_cell.angle_alpha   90.00
_cell.angle_beta   90.00
_cell.angle_gamma   90.00
#
_symmetry.space_group_name_H-M   'P 1'
#
loop_
_entity.id
_entity.type
_entity.pdbx_description
1 polymer ?
#
loop_
_entity_poly.entity_id
_entity_poly.type
_entity_poly.pdbx_seq_one_letter_code
_entity_poly.pdbx_strand_id
1 'polypeptide(L)'
;RYGRRQRQMCIRDRLLKVPEYKDGATITVSTRAKDGKDYPTGLHFENANGDFKNDYRFMNAEIIEEKLKTVKFRGVNWDIEFEPSMAAVTRLTYQVQANSEETSFVAKTDGTDLKFYFGDHSTHAGEFIFQPGVSGTLDKNWAWPVAQVLQILKLAESSTVKMHISNEGALQLTVDSGIGEYQFILPAQSK
;
A
#
# COMPACT_ATOMS: atom_id res chain seq x y z
N ARG A 1 -1.87 9.94 -6.27
CA ARG A 1 -3.33 9.79 -6.04
C ARG A 1 -3.67 8.63 -5.10
N TYR A 2 -2.95 7.54 -5.14
CA TYR A 2 -3.09 6.41 -4.21
C TYR A 2 -2.83 6.80 -2.75
N GLY A 3 -1.86 7.67 -2.49
CA GLY A 3 -1.52 8.11 -1.15
C GLY A 3 -2.65 8.82 -0.37
N ARG A 4 -3.72 9.30 -1.02
CA ARG A 4 -4.88 9.88 -0.32
C ARG A 4 -5.89 8.82 0.12
N ARG A 5 -6.18 7.80 -0.71
CA ARG A 5 -7.03 6.67 -0.28
C ARG A 5 -6.37 5.88 0.85
N GLN A 6 -5.08 5.65 0.73
CA GLN A 6 -4.28 5.00 1.77
C GLN A 6 -4.27 5.81 3.09
N ARG A 7 -4.19 7.16 3.02
CA ARG A 7 -4.33 8.00 4.22
C ARG A 7 -5.73 7.92 4.85
N GLN A 8 -6.79 7.81 4.06
CA GLN A 8 -8.15 7.68 4.59
C GLN A 8 -8.36 6.33 5.28
N MET A 9 -7.91 5.22 4.67
CA MET A 9 -7.89 3.91 5.32
C MET A 9 -7.04 3.93 6.60
N CYS A 10 -5.83 4.50 6.55
CA CYS A 10 -4.95 4.59 7.72
C CYS A 10 -5.52 5.43 8.87
N ILE A 11 -6.31 6.47 8.60
CA ILE A 11 -6.94 7.27 9.66
C ILE A 11 -8.07 6.48 10.30
N ARG A 12 -8.97 5.90 9.52
CA ARG A 12 -10.07 5.05 10.01
C ARG A 12 -9.52 3.86 10.81
N ASP A 13 -8.57 3.14 10.25
CA ASP A 13 -7.99 1.95 10.90
C ASP A 13 -7.22 2.31 12.17
N ARG A 14 -6.60 3.49 12.22
CA ARG A 14 -5.98 4.01 13.44
C ARG A 14 -7.03 4.33 14.50
N LEU A 15 -8.12 4.99 14.15
CA LEU A 15 -9.20 5.29 15.09
C LEU A 15 -9.83 4.01 15.65
N LEU A 16 -10.10 3.02 14.79
CA LEU A 16 -10.65 1.73 15.22
C LEU A 16 -9.69 0.91 16.11
N LYS A 17 -8.39 1.18 16.06
CA LYS A 17 -7.38 0.52 16.90
C LYS A 17 -7.13 1.24 18.24
N VAL A 18 -7.71 2.43 18.43
CA VAL A 18 -7.58 3.16 19.71
C VAL A 18 -8.26 2.37 20.82
N PRO A 19 -7.56 2.03 21.92
CA PRO A 19 -8.12 1.23 23.00
C PRO A 19 -9.39 1.84 23.62
N GLU A 20 -9.47 3.18 23.67
CA GLU A 20 -10.62 3.94 24.15
C GLU A 20 -11.92 3.68 23.39
N TYR A 21 -11.83 3.15 22.15
CA TYR A 21 -12.98 2.85 21.30
C TYR A 21 -13.34 1.36 21.24
N LYS A 22 -12.77 0.52 22.11
CA LYS A 22 -13.03 -0.94 22.06
C LYS A 22 -14.36 -1.36 22.68
N ASP A 23 -14.63 -0.90 23.90
CA ASP A 23 -15.79 -1.36 24.67
C ASP A 23 -16.73 -0.21 24.99
N GLY A 24 -18.00 -0.35 24.58
CA GLY A 24 -19.05 0.64 24.86
C GLY A 24 -18.91 1.96 24.09
N ALA A 25 -17.99 2.05 23.14
CA ALA A 25 -17.84 3.24 22.31
C ALA A 25 -18.99 3.40 21.32
N THR A 26 -19.32 4.64 21.00
CA THR A 26 -20.36 5.00 20.05
C THR A 26 -19.73 5.57 18.77
N ILE A 27 -20.17 5.06 17.63
CA ILE A 27 -19.82 5.61 16.31
C ILE A 27 -21.11 6.11 15.67
N THR A 28 -21.21 7.41 15.42
CA THR A 28 -22.36 8.03 14.77
C THR A 28 -22.01 8.67 13.45
N VAL A 29 -22.96 8.69 12.52
CA VAL A 29 -22.80 9.39 11.25
C VAL A 29 -23.21 10.83 11.44
N SER A 30 -22.26 11.76 11.24
CA SER A 30 -22.57 13.20 11.20
C SER A 30 -23.22 13.53 9.88
N THR A 31 -24.37 14.22 9.91
CA THR A 31 -25.10 14.64 8.71
C THR A 31 -25.22 16.14 8.62
N ARG A 32 -25.44 16.64 7.41
CA ARG A 32 -25.79 18.03 7.14
C ARG A 32 -26.98 18.09 6.20
N ALA A 33 -27.99 18.86 6.56
CA ALA A 33 -29.12 19.12 5.70
C ALA A 33 -28.72 20.05 4.53
N LYS A 34 -29.02 19.64 3.30
CA LYS A 34 -28.90 20.46 2.08
C LYS A 34 -30.09 20.12 1.20
N ASP A 35 -30.81 21.12 0.71
CA ASP A 35 -31.97 20.97 -0.18
C ASP A 35 -33.06 20.02 0.36
N GLY A 36 -33.28 20.04 1.68
CA GLY A 36 -34.28 19.18 2.34
C GLY A 36 -33.88 17.70 2.48
N LYS A 37 -32.62 17.36 2.19
CA LYS A 37 -32.07 16.01 2.36
C LYS A 37 -30.85 16.03 3.29
N ASP A 38 -30.73 15.00 4.12
CA ASP A 38 -29.57 14.81 4.98
C ASP A 38 -28.46 14.09 4.23
N TYR A 39 -27.29 14.73 4.16
CA TYR A 39 -26.09 14.15 3.57
C TYR A 39 -25.07 13.77 4.66
N PRO A 40 -24.49 12.59 4.61
CA PRO A 40 -23.45 12.20 5.55
C PRO A 40 -22.18 13.02 5.31
N THR A 41 -21.66 13.64 6.37
CA THR A 41 -20.49 14.51 6.32
C THR A 41 -19.28 13.92 7.04
N GLY A 42 -19.47 12.94 7.90
CA GLY A 42 -18.39 12.34 8.65
C GLY A 42 -18.83 11.22 9.57
N LEU A 43 -17.87 10.74 10.35
CA LEU A 43 -18.09 9.83 11.48
C LEU A 43 -17.62 10.54 12.75
N HIS A 44 -18.44 10.49 13.76
CA HIS A 44 -18.11 10.90 15.13
C HIS A 44 -17.87 9.66 15.97
N PHE A 45 -16.73 9.64 16.66
CA PHE A 45 -16.30 8.57 17.55
C PHE A 45 -16.30 9.12 18.98
N GLU A 46 -16.95 8.41 19.90
CA GLU A 46 -17.00 8.77 21.31
C GLU A 46 -16.80 7.52 22.15
N ASN A 47 -15.94 7.60 23.18
CA ASN A 47 -15.76 6.47 24.11
C ASN A 47 -16.95 6.34 25.05
N ALA A 48 -16.99 5.27 25.85
CA ALA A 48 -18.08 4.98 26.77
C ALA A 48 -18.36 6.10 27.81
N ASN A 49 -17.32 6.84 28.20
CA ASN A 49 -17.40 7.89 29.21
C ASN A 49 -17.73 9.26 28.63
N GLY A 50 -17.69 9.42 27.31
CA GLY A 50 -17.96 10.69 26.64
C GLY A 50 -16.83 11.75 26.73
N ASP A 51 -15.67 11.39 27.26
CA ASP A 51 -14.53 12.28 27.49
C ASP A 51 -13.42 12.18 26.43
N PHE A 52 -13.49 11.17 25.55
CA PHE A 52 -12.56 10.98 24.45
C PHE A 52 -13.31 10.90 23.12
N LYS A 53 -13.13 11.93 22.26
CA LYS A 53 -13.90 12.09 21.02
C LYS A 53 -13.01 12.38 19.84
N ASN A 54 -13.39 11.88 18.68
CA ASN A 54 -12.75 12.19 17.40
C ASN A 54 -13.78 12.30 16.28
N ASP A 55 -13.56 13.25 15.40
CA ASP A 55 -14.37 13.44 14.20
C ASP A 55 -13.55 13.10 12.95
N TYR A 56 -14.11 12.24 12.11
CA TYR A 56 -13.58 11.93 10.81
C TYR A 56 -14.50 12.52 9.73
N ARG A 57 -14.03 13.54 9.01
CA ARG A 57 -14.80 14.15 7.91
C ARG A 57 -14.65 13.35 6.62
N PHE A 58 -15.78 13.09 5.98
CA PHE A 58 -15.79 12.58 4.63
C PHE A 58 -15.32 13.65 3.64
N MET A 59 -14.69 13.18 2.58
CA MET A 59 -14.37 14.07 1.47
C MET A 59 -15.66 14.35 0.69
N ASN A 60 -15.90 15.60 0.33
CA ASN A 60 -17.06 15.98 -0.47
C ASN A 60 -17.09 15.20 -1.80
N ALA A 61 -18.25 14.66 -2.19
CA ALA A 61 -18.45 13.90 -3.40
C ALA A 61 -17.98 14.65 -4.66
N GLU A 62 -18.29 15.96 -4.75
CA GLU A 62 -17.86 16.82 -5.85
C GLU A 62 -16.32 16.88 -5.99
N ILE A 63 -15.60 16.97 -4.86
CA ILE A 63 -14.13 16.91 -4.86
C ILE A 63 -13.62 15.53 -5.23
N ILE A 64 -14.37 14.48 -4.88
CA ILE A 64 -14.03 13.11 -5.25
C ILE A 64 -14.20 12.91 -6.75
N GLU A 65 -15.31 13.35 -7.33
CA GLU A 65 -15.60 13.24 -8.77
C GLU A 65 -14.64 14.08 -9.61
N GLU A 66 -14.35 15.33 -9.21
CA GLU A 66 -13.37 16.18 -9.89
C GLU A 66 -11.95 15.57 -9.87
N LYS A 67 -11.57 14.94 -8.76
CA LYS A 67 -10.22 14.40 -8.55
C LYS A 67 -10.07 12.91 -8.89
N LEU A 68 -11.16 12.16 -8.96
CA LEU A 68 -11.21 10.80 -9.47
C LEU A 68 -11.36 10.79 -11.00
N LYS A 69 -10.62 11.64 -11.71
CA LYS A 69 -10.38 11.36 -13.13
C LYS A 69 -9.80 9.95 -13.16
N THR A 70 -10.56 9.05 -13.76
CA THR A 70 -10.19 7.63 -13.89
C THR A 70 -8.87 7.59 -14.64
N VAL A 71 -7.77 7.46 -13.91
CA VAL A 71 -6.48 7.15 -14.52
C VAL A 71 -6.63 5.72 -15.01
N LYS A 72 -7.00 5.55 -16.26
CA LYS A 72 -6.99 4.24 -16.90
C LYS A 72 -5.53 3.82 -16.98
N PHE A 73 -5.18 2.78 -16.25
CA PHE A 73 -3.93 2.08 -16.46
C PHE A 73 -3.98 1.52 -17.89
N ARG A 74 -3.02 1.91 -18.72
CA ARG A 74 -2.99 1.52 -20.14
C ARG A 74 -2.55 0.07 -20.35
N GLY A 75 -2.19 -0.63 -19.27
CA GLY A 75 -1.52 -1.91 -19.30
C GLY A 75 -0.03 -1.73 -19.58
N VAL A 76 0.74 -2.72 -19.18
CA VAL A 76 2.17 -2.87 -19.49
C VAL A 76 2.44 -4.35 -19.74
N ASN A 77 3.53 -4.68 -20.39
CA ASN A 77 3.99 -6.05 -20.44
C ASN A 77 4.63 -6.41 -19.10
N TRP A 78 4.15 -7.46 -18.47
CA TRP A 78 4.72 -7.99 -17.24
C TRP A 78 5.87 -8.92 -17.58
N ASP A 79 7.08 -8.55 -17.16
CA ASP A 79 8.30 -9.35 -17.42
C ASP A 79 8.48 -10.46 -16.40
N ILE A 80 7.97 -10.25 -15.18
CA ILE A 80 8.07 -11.21 -14.08
C ILE A 80 6.74 -11.28 -13.35
N GLU A 81 6.31 -12.51 -13.03
CA GLU A 81 5.15 -12.82 -12.21
C GLU A 81 5.50 -13.94 -11.22
N PHE A 82 5.16 -13.75 -9.95
CA PHE A 82 5.37 -14.74 -8.89
C PHE A 82 4.51 -14.46 -7.65
N GLU A 83 4.46 -15.43 -6.75
CA GLU A 83 3.81 -15.32 -5.43
C GLU A 83 4.89 -15.20 -4.34
N PRO A 84 5.05 -14.04 -3.69
CA PRO A 84 6.02 -13.87 -2.61
C PRO A 84 5.73 -14.77 -1.42
N SER A 85 6.72 -15.51 -0.94
CA SER A 85 6.57 -16.28 0.29
C SER A 85 6.61 -15.38 1.53
N MET A 86 5.97 -15.80 2.63
CA MET A 86 6.05 -15.08 3.92
C MET A 86 7.48 -14.96 4.42
N ALA A 87 8.34 -15.95 4.12
CA ALA A 87 9.76 -15.89 4.44
C ALA A 87 10.47 -14.75 3.67
N ALA A 88 10.14 -14.55 2.39
CA ALA A 88 10.68 -13.46 1.58
C ALA A 88 10.22 -12.09 2.13
N VAL A 89 8.95 -11.95 2.52
CA VAL A 89 8.41 -10.73 3.13
C VAL A 89 9.09 -10.42 4.48
N THR A 90 9.35 -11.45 5.28
CA THR A 90 10.09 -11.30 6.56
C THR A 90 11.52 -10.84 6.30
N ARG A 91 12.22 -11.44 5.33
CA ARG A 91 13.58 -11.02 4.94
C ARG A 91 13.61 -9.59 4.40
N LEU A 92 12.60 -9.19 3.61
CA LEU A 92 12.43 -7.80 3.18
C LEU A 92 12.30 -6.86 4.40
N THR A 93 11.52 -7.24 5.41
CA THR A 93 11.38 -6.46 6.64
C THR A 93 12.73 -6.27 7.34
N TYR A 94 13.56 -7.30 7.42
CA TYR A 94 14.90 -7.21 8.02
C TYR A 94 15.83 -6.30 7.20
N GLN A 95 15.79 -6.39 5.87
CA GLN A 95 16.57 -5.49 5.01
C GLN A 95 16.13 -4.03 5.13
N VAL A 96 14.84 -3.79 5.25
CA VAL A 96 14.30 -2.44 5.48
C VAL A 96 14.75 -1.87 6.82
N GLN A 97 14.83 -2.69 7.86
CA GLN A 97 15.34 -2.26 9.17
C GLN A 97 16.86 -1.96 9.12
N ALA A 98 17.62 -2.82 8.42
CA ALA A 98 19.06 -2.64 8.24
C ALA A 98 19.41 -1.42 7.38
N ASN A 99 18.54 -1.05 6.44
CA ASN A 99 18.70 0.07 5.52
C ASN A 99 17.61 1.13 5.77
N SER A 100 17.43 1.54 7.02
CA SER A 100 16.29 2.39 7.45
C SER A 100 16.26 3.79 6.80
N GLU A 101 17.39 4.26 6.29
CA GLU A 101 17.51 5.54 5.59
C GLU A 101 17.07 5.44 4.11
N GLU A 102 17.03 4.21 3.56
CA GLU A 102 16.65 4.00 2.18
C GLU A 102 15.13 3.93 2.01
N THR A 103 14.60 4.85 1.24
CA THR A 103 13.15 4.96 1.01
C THR A 103 12.65 4.12 -0.16
N SER A 104 13.58 3.60 -0.98
CA SER A 104 13.30 2.84 -2.19
C SER A 104 14.26 1.67 -2.39
N PHE A 105 13.85 0.69 -3.15
CA PHE A 105 14.68 -0.43 -3.60
C PHE A 105 14.61 -0.57 -5.13
N VAL A 106 15.63 -1.16 -5.72
CA VAL A 106 15.67 -1.55 -7.13
C VAL A 106 15.55 -3.07 -7.22
N ALA A 107 14.70 -3.55 -8.12
CA ALA A 107 14.55 -4.98 -8.41
C ALA A 107 15.27 -5.35 -9.70
N LYS A 108 16.10 -6.39 -9.66
CA LYS A 108 16.82 -6.91 -10.83
C LYS A 108 16.83 -8.43 -10.85
N THR A 109 16.85 -8.97 -12.06
CA THR A 109 17.09 -10.38 -12.32
C THR A 109 17.62 -10.59 -13.73
N ASP A 110 18.46 -11.60 -13.86
CA ASP A 110 18.97 -12.11 -15.14
C ASP A 110 18.21 -13.35 -15.66
N GLY A 111 17.10 -13.70 -15.02
CA GLY A 111 16.31 -14.90 -15.32
C GLY A 111 16.57 -16.07 -14.36
N THR A 112 17.36 -15.85 -13.30
CA THR A 112 17.61 -16.85 -12.26
C THR A 112 16.95 -16.49 -10.95
N ASP A 113 17.44 -15.47 -10.27
CA ASP A 113 16.95 -15.00 -8.98
C ASP A 113 16.56 -13.54 -9.03
N LEU A 114 15.40 -13.22 -8.49
CA LEU A 114 15.00 -11.83 -8.30
C LEU A 114 15.68 -11.27 -7.04
N LYS A 115 16.53 -10.27 -7.23
CA LYS A 115 17.25 -9.58 -6.16
C LYS A 115 16.70 -8.17 -5.96
N PHE A 116 16.61 -7.76 -4.68
CA PHE A 116 16.33 -6.38 -4.31
C PHE A 116 17.59 -5.72 -3.79
N TYR A 117 17.84 -4.49 -4.27
CA TYR A 117 19.00 -3.68 -3.96
C TYR A 117 18.56 -2.39 -3.26
N PHE A 118 19.23 -2.07 -2.16
CA PHE A 118 19.02 -0.87 -1.35
C PHE A 118 20.27 -0.01 -1.38
N GLY A 119 20.09 1.31 -1.42
CA GLY A 119 21.18 2.25 -1.38
C GLY A 119 22.09 2.22 -2.61
N ASP A 120 23.27 2.75 -2.40
CA ASP A 120 24.37 2.69 -3.36
C ASP A 120 25.69 2.36 -2.63
N HIS A 121 26.70 1.96 -3.39
CA HIS A 121 27.98 1.57 -2.82
C HIS A 121 28.84 2.75 -2.30
N SER A 122 28.34 3.98 -2.41
CA SER A 122 29.08 5.18 -1.94
C SER A 122 28.97 5.37 -0.43
N THR A 123 27.87 4.93 0.19
CA THR A 123 27.63 5.08 1.63
C THR A 123 27.22 3.77 2.28
N HIS A 124 26.06 3.26 1.92
CA HIS A 124 25.49 2.03 2.45
C HIS A 124 24.74 1.30 1.36
N ALA A 125 24.97 0.01 1.23
CA ALA A 125 24.28 -0.83 0.25
C ALA A 125 23.86 -2.15 0.87
N GLY A 126 22.68 -2.60 0.51
CA GLY A 126 22.16 -3.90 0.90
C GLY A 126 21.55 -4.62 -0.31
N GLU A 127 21.74 -5.94 -0.38
CA GLU A 127 21.09 -6.77 -1.38
C GLU A 127 20.64 -8.10 -0.77
N PHE A 128 19.61 -8.68 -1.35
CA PHE A 128 19.21 -10.05 -1.03
C PHE A 128 18.35 -10.66 -2.14
N ILE A 129 18.32 -11.97 -2.20
CA ILE A 129 17.42 -12.71 -3.07
C ILE A 129 16.02 -12.66 -2.46
N PHE A 130 15.09 -11.97 -3.13
CA PHE A 130 13.70 -11.89 -2.72
C PHE A 130 12.91 -13.11 -3.18
N GLN A 131 13.08 -13.51 -4.45
CA GLN A 131 12.43 -14.66 -5.04
C GLN A 131 13.44 -15.46 -5.87
N PRO A 132 13.73 -16.71 -5.52
CA PRO A 132 14.54 -17.59 -6.36
C PRO A 132 13.73 -18.16 -7.53
N GLY A 133 14.42 -18.52 -8.60
CA GLY A 133 13.86 -19.30 -9.70
C GLY A 133 12.80 -18.56 -10.52
N VAL A 134 12.97 -17.25 -10.74
CA VAL A 134 12.07 -16.47 -11.60
C VAL A 134 12.41 -16.63 -13.07
N SER A 135 11.39 -16.60 -13.92
CA SER A 135 11.58 -16.52 -15.38
C SER A 135 11.40 -15.07 -15.83
N GLY A 136 12.20 -14.62 -16.80
CA GLY A 136 12.19 -13.25 -17.29
C GLY A 136 13.38 -12.42 -16.78
N THR A 137 13.54 -11.23 -17.29
CA THR A 137 14.69 -10.36 -16.97
C THR A 137 14.23 -8.97 -16.57
N LEU A 138 14.91 -8.38 -15.58
CA LEU A 138 14.75 -6.98 -15.17
C LEU A 138 16.12 -6.32 -15.14
N ASP A 139 16.38 -5.48 -16.11
CA ASP A 139 17.68 -4.82 -16.33
C ASP A 139 17.66 -3.32 -16.03
N LYS A 140 16.49 -2.73 -15.88
CA LYS A 140 16.32 -1.30 -15.62
C LYS A 140 16.53 -0.95 -14.14
N ASN A 141 17.05 0.26 -13.93
CA ASN A 141 17.24 0.82 -12.58
C ASN A 141 15.96 1.52 -12.07
N TRP A 142 14.83 0.84 -12.20
CA TRP A 142 13.59 1.34 -11.62
C TRP A 142 13.57 1.16 -10.12
N ALA A 143 13.24 2.22 -9.38
CA ALA A 143 13.15 2.19 -7.95
C ALA A 143 11.69 2.24 -7.48
N TRP A 144 11.32 1.41 -6.52
CA TRP A 144 9.98 1.39 -5.92
C TRP A 144 10.02 1.74 -4.43
N PRO A 145 8.99 2.42 -3.92
CA PRO A 145 8.94 2.85 -2.52
C PRO A 145 8.79 1.64 -1.59
N VAL A 146 9.76 1.46 -0.71
CA VAL A 146 9.83 0.32 0.24
C VAL A 146 8.61 0.25 1.15
N ALA A 147 8.25 1.40 1.76
CA ALA A 147 7.18 1.45 2.75
C ALA A 147 5.83 1.03 2.18
N GLN A 148 5.51 1.47 0.95
CA GLN A 148 4.25 1.13 0.30
C GLN A 148 4.21 -0.35 -0.08
N VAL A 149 5.28 -0.88 -0.68
CA VAL A 149 5.36 -2.29 -1.07
C VAL A 149 5.23 -3.19 0.17
N LEU A 150 5.99 -2.89 1.23
CA LEU A 150 5.95 -3.68 2.46
C LEU A 150 4.59 -3.61 3.16
N GLN A 151 3.93 -2.44 3.18
CA GLN A 151 2.59 -2.31 3.74
C GLN A 151 1.55 -3.14 2.99
N ILE A 152 1.62 -3.18 1.65
CA ILE A 152 0.71 -3.98 0.83
C ILE A 152 0.98 -5.47 1.07
N LEU A 153 2.24 -5.89 1.08
CA LEU A 153 2.62 -7.29 1.35
C LEU A 153 2.15 -7.75 2.75
N LYS A 154 2.18 -6.87 3.74
CA LYS A 154 1.66 -7.16 5.10
C LYS A 154 0.13 -7.23 5.18
N LEU A 155 -0.62 -6.62 4.26
CA LEU A 155 -2.07 -6.80 4.19
C LEU A 155 -2.45 -8.26 3.86
N ALA A 156 -1.53 -9.00 3.32
CA ALA A 156 -1.70 -10.36 2.85
C ALA A 156 -1.26 -11.44 3.83
N GLU A 157 -1.04 -11.12 5.10
CA GLU A 157 -0.66 -12.11 6.13
C GLU A 157 -1.64 -13.30 6.23
N SER A 158 -2.87 -13.13 5.76
CA SER A 158 -3.91 -14.17 5.68
C SER A 158 -4.47 -14.40 4.26
N SER A 159 -3.80 -13.90 3.23
CA SER A 159 -4.32 -13.82 1.86
C SER A 159 -3.23 -14.22 0.85
N THR A 160 -3.66 -14.60 -0.36
CA THR A 160 -2.72 -14.84 -1.47
C THR A 160 -2.31 -13.51 -2.10
N VAL A 161 -1.01 -13.34 -2.32
CA VAL A 161 -0.45 -12.18 -3.06
C VAL A 161 0.22 -12.64 -4.32
N LYS A 162 -0.10 -11.98 -5.43
CA LYS A 162 0.68 -12.07 -6.67
C LYS A 162 1.42 -10.77 -6.92
N MET A 163 2.66 -10.88 -7.33
CA MET A 163 3.51 -9.74 -7.65
C MET A 163 3.94 -9.80 -9.10
N HIS A 164 3.76 -8.69 -9.80
CA HIS A 164 4.16 -8.53 -11.19
C HIS A 164 5.10 -7.33 -11.29
N ILE A 165 6.18 -7.46 -12.05
CA ILE A 165 7.14 -6.38 -12.26
C ILE A 165 7.40 -6.23 -13.76
N SER A 166 7.51 -4.99 -14.23
CA SER A 166 7.76 -4.65 -15.63
C SER A 166 9.00 -3.78 -15.78
N ASN A 167 9.77 -4.03 -16.85
CA ASN A 167 10.84 -3.15 -17.33
C ASN A 167 10.32 -1.78 -17.80
N GLU A 168 9.01 -1.63 -18.01
CA GLU A 168 8.37 -0.34 -18.30
C GLU A 168 8.18 0.53 -17.04
N GLY A 169 8.64 0.06 -15.86
CA GLY A 169 8.58 0.82 -14.62
C GLY A 169 7.24 0.70 -13.87
N ALA A 170 6.58 -0.42 -13.97
CA ALA A 170 5.38 -0.74 -13.18
C ALA A 170 5.61 -1.95 -12.27
N LEU A 171 5.07 -1.88 -11.06
CA LEU A 171 4.99 -2.98 -10.11
C LEU A 171 3.53 -3.12 -9.68
N GLN A 172 2.96 -4.31 -9.84
CA GLN A 172 1.61 -4.62 -9.39
C GLN A 172 1.66 -5.65 -8.26
N LEU A 173 0.87 -5.40 -7.24
CA LEU A 173 0.56 -6.35 -6.17
C LEU A 173 -0.93 -6.62 -6.20
N THR A 174 -1.31 -7.86 -6.42
CA THR A 174 -2.70 -8.33 -6.38
C THR A 174 -2.89 -9.09 -5.09
N VAL A 175 -3.82 -8.63 -4.25
CA VAL A 175 -4.15 -9.23 -2.95
C VAL A 175 -5.58 -9.74 -3.01
N ASP A 176 -5.77 -11.04 -2.85
CA ASP A 176 -7.09 -11.62 -2.66
C ASP A 176 -7.37 -11.76 -1.16
N SER A 177 -8.34 -11.01 -0.67
CA SER A 177 -8.75 -11.00 0.74
C SER A 177 -9.88 -11.99 1.05
N GLY A 178 -10.33 -12.79 0.08
CA GLY A 178 -11.49 -13.68 0.20
C GLY A 178 -12.84 -12.99 0.05
N ILE A 179 -12.92 -11.68 0.26
CA ILE A 179 -14.11 -10.85 0.03
C ILE A 179 -13.96 -9.93 -1.20
N GLY A 180 -12.76 -9.87 -1.76
CA GLY A 180 -12.46 -9.08 -2.96
C GLY A 180 -11.00 -9.12 -3.33
N GLU A 181 -10.73 -8.93 -4.61
CA GLU A 181 -9.40 -8.80 -5.17
C GLU A 181 -9.02 -7.32 -5.25
N TYR A 182 -7.85 -6.97 -4.70
CA TYR A 182 -7.30 -5.62 -4.71
C TYR A 182 -6.03 -5.59 -5.54
N GLN A 183 -6.02 -4.75 -6.58
CA GLN A 183 -4.86 -4.53 -7.43
C GLN A 183 -4.20 -3.19 -7.08
N PHE A 184 -2.97 -3.24 -6.62
CA PHE A 184 -2.15 -2.08 -6.30
C PHE A 184 -1.08 -1.91 -7.37
N ILE A 185 -1.15 -0.84 -8.16
CA ILE A 185 -0.17 -0.54 -9.21
C ILE A 185 0.69 0.63 -8.74
N LEU A 186 1.98 0.40 -8.63
CA LEU A 186 2.98 1.36 -8.19
C LEU A 186 3.86 1.74 -9.38
N PRO A 187 3.89 3.01 -9.78
CA PRO A 187 4.86 3.48 -10.77
C PRO A 187 6.25 3.55 -10.14
N ALA A 188 7.25 3.19 -10.92
CA ALA A 188 8.64 3.36 -10.53
C ALA A 188 9.04 4.84 -10.49
N GLN A 189 10.07 5.10 -9.72
CA GLN A 189 10.81 6.36 -9.72
C GLN A 189 12.11 6.14 -10.49
N SER A 190 12.48 7.05 -11.35
CA SER A 190 13.85 7.06 -11.92
C SER A 190 14.82 7.45 -10.80
N LYS A 191 15.83 6.62 -10.56
CA LYS A 191 16.96 6.97 -9.70
C LYS A 191 17.99 7.77 -10.47
#